data_058057f58945348b23bda93ba0568509
#
_entry.id   058057f58945348b23bda93ba0568509
#
_cell.length_a   1.000
_cell.length_b   1.000
_cell.length_c   1.000
_cell.angle_alpha   90.00
_cell.angle_beta   90.00
_cell.angle_gamma   90.00
#
_symmetry.space_group_name_H-M   'P 1'
#
loop_
_entity.id
_entity.type
_entity.pdbx_description
1 polymer ?
#
loop_
_entity_poly.entity_id
_entity_poly.type
_entity_poly.pdbx_seq_one_letter_code
_entity_poly.pdbx_strand_id
1 'polypeptide(L)'
;MNQSPKPTIQAEIEGRLATAEPDVEVLLAEVAGDTLRLFIDHPDGVTLELCERVTHELAPLRERFALEVSSPGVDRPLTKPEHFQRFLGHRARVRTHEPVDGHASFTGELVGATDAEATIAVADGVVSIPYGAIARSNLVPGE
;
A
#
# COMPACT_ATOMS: atom_id res chain seq x y z
N MET A 1 -26.89 10.13 -9.93
CA MET A 1 -26.34 9.58 -9.01
C MET A 1 -25.10 9.01 -9.33
N ASN A 2 -24.42 8.81 -8.42
CA ASN A 2 -23.23 8.38 -8.56
C ASN A 2 -23.11 6.98 -8.71
N GLN A 3 -22.29 6.51 -9.58
CA GLN A 3 -21.92 5.20 -9.56
C GLN A 3 -20.80 5.02 -8.69
N SER A 4 -20.86 4.04 -7.85
CA SER A 4 -19.68 3.65 -7.08
C SER A 4 -18.69 3.06 -8.03
N PRO A 5 -17.41 3.39 -7.91
CA PRO A 5 -16.40 2.73 -8.72
C PRO A 5 -16.38 1.25 -8.39
N LYS A 6 -15.97 0.44 -9.33
CA LYS A 6 -15.80 -0.97 -9.06
C LYS A 6 -14.80 -1.15 -7.93
N PRO A 7 -15.08 -2.04 -6.98
CA PRO A 7 -14.11 -2.30 -5.92
C PRO A 7 -12.80 -2.74 -6.53
N THR A 8 -11.71 -2.26 -5.99
CA THR A 8 -10.41 -2.74 -6.39
C THR A 8 -10.22 -4.14 -5.83
N ILE A 9 -9.26 -4.88 -6.38
CA ILE A 9 -8.94 -6.19 -5.84
C ILE A 9 -8.49 -6.07 -4.40
N GLN A 10 -7.81 -4.98 -4.05
CA GLN A 10 -7.39 -4.74 -2.67
C GLN A 10 -8.59 -4.58 -1.74
N ALA A 11 -9.60 -3.83 -2.17
CA ALA A 11 -10.81 -3.63 -1.36
C ALA A 11 -11.56 -4.94 -1.16
N GLU A 12 -11.62 -5.78 -2.19
CA GLU A 12 -12.25 -7.08 -2.09
C GLU A 12 -11.54 -7.96 -1.06
N ILE A 13 -10.20 -7.96 -1.09
CA ILE A 13 -9.40 -8.73 -0.15
C ILE A 13 -9.60 -8.22 1.26
N GLU A 14 -9.57 -6.91 1.44
CA GLU A 14 -9.79 -6.30 2.75
C GLU A 14 -11.13 -6.71 3.33
N GLY A 15 -12.16 -6.72 2.49
CA GLY A 15 -13.49 -7.12 2.94
C GLY A 15 -13.55 -8.56 3.38
N ARG A 16 -12.87 -9.47 2.64
CA ARG A 16 -12.87 -10.87 3.00
C ARG A 16 -12.09 -11.13 4.29
N LEU A 17 -10.99 -10.41 4.50
CA LEU A 17 -10.17 -10.63 5.68
C LEU A 17 -10.69 -9.92 6.92
N ALA A 18 -11.55 -8.91 6.75
CA ALA A 18 -12.06 -8.14 7.88
C ALA A 18 -12.76 -9.00 8.93
N THR A 19 -13.43 -10.06 8.49
CA THR A 19 -14.13 -10.96 9.41
C THR A 19 -13.24 -12.12 9.86
N ALA A 20 -12.51 -12.71 8.92
CA ALA A 20 -11.74 -13.93 9.20
C ALA A 20 -10.42 -13.66 9.91
N GLU A 21 -9.76 -12.56 9.57
CA GLU A 21 -8.47 -12.19 10.15
C GLU A 21 -8.47 -10.70 10.43
N PRO A 22 -9.22 -10.26 11.45
CA PRO A 22 -9.41 -8.83 11.68
C PRO A 22 -8.14 -8.06 12.05
N ASP A 23 -7.11 -8.76 12.54
CA ASP A 23 -5.85 -8.11 12.90
C ASP A 23 -4.88 -7.99 11.73
N VAL A 24 -5.21 -8.56 10.57
CA VAL A 24 -4.36 -8.46 9.40
C VAL A 24 -4.61 -7.15 8.70
N GLU A 25 -3.54 -6.42 8.44
CA GLU A 25 -3.62 -5.19 7.64
C GLU A 25 -3.15 -5.52 6.24
N VAL A 26 -3.97 -5.18 5.23
CA VAL A 26 -3.57 -5.34 3.84
C VAL A 26 -2.84 -4.07 3.43
N LEU A 27 -1.56 -4.21 3.11
CA LEU A 27 -0.74 -3.07 2.74
C LEU A 27 -0.80 -2.78 1.26
N LEU A 28 -0.84 -3.81 0.45
CA LEU A 28 -0.89 -3.66 -1.00
C LEU A 28 -1.32 -4.97 -1.61
N ALA A 29 -2.20 -4.89 -2.61
CA ALA A 29 -2.54 -6.04 -3.44
C ALA A 29 -2.35 -5.60 -4.89
N GLU A 30 -1.50 -6.29 -5.62
CA GLU A 30 -1.26 -5.94 -7.01
C GLU A 30 -1.26 -7.17 -7.89
N VAL A 31 -1.76 -7.00 -9.11
CA VAL A 31 -1.82 -8.09 -10.08
C VAL A 31 -0.72 -7.88 -11.11
N ALA A 32 0.11 -8.88 -11.28
CA ALA A 32 1.16 -8.87 -12.27
C ALA A 32 0.99 -10.15 -13.11
N GLY A 33 0.48 -10.00 -14.33
CA GLY A 33 0.16 -11.15 -15.15
C GLY A 33 -0.94 -11.98 -14.51
N ASP A 34 -0.66 -13.23 -14.24
CA ASP A 34 -1.62 -14.14 -13.61
C ASP A 34 -1.41 -14.24 -12.10
N THR A 35 -0.52 -13.45 -11.54
CA THR A 35 -0.19 -13.54 -10.12
C THR A 35 -0.74 -12.35 -9.36
N LEU A 36 -1.40 -12.65 -8.26
CA LEU A 36 -1.84 -11.64 -7.30
C LEU A 36 -0.84 -11.65 -6.15
N ARG A 37 -0.14 -10.52 -5.97
CA ARG A 37 0.79 -10.36 -4.86
C ARG A 37 0.13 -9.59 -3.76
N LEU A 38 0.15 -10.15 -2.58
CA LEU A 38 -0.49 -9.56 -1.42
C LEU A 38 0.55 -9.32 -0.33
N PHE A 39 0.67 -8.07 0.10
CA PHE A 39 1.55 -7.72 1.21
C PHE A 39 0.69 -7.40 2.42
N ILE A 40 0.93 -8.10 3.52
CA ILE A 40 0.14 -7.95 4.74
C ILE A 40 1.02 -7.66 5.94
N ASP A 41 0.41 -7.13 6.99
CA ASP A 41 1.09 -6.94 8.26
C ASP A 41 0.17 -7.45 9.37
N HIS A 42 0.75 -7.70 10.53
CA HIS A 42 0.01 -8.22 11.68
C HIS A 42 0.75 -7.78 12.95
N PRO A 43 0.02 -7.40 14.01
CA PRO A 43 0.67 -6.96 15.25
C PRO A 43 1.67 -7.95 15.84
N ASP A 44 1.42 -9.24 15.66
CA ASP A 44 2.29 -10.30 16.17
C ASP A 44 3.31 -10.78 15.15
N GLY A 45 3.43 -10.10 14.02
CA GLY A 45 4.32 -10.49 12.95
C GLY A 45 3.65 -11.39 11.94
N VAL A 46 4.23 -11.46 10.75
CA VAL A 46 3.70 -12.28 9.66
C VAL A 46 4.46 -13.59 9.64
N THR A 47 3.74 -14.66 10.00
CA THR A 47 4.32 -16.00 10.03
C THR A 47 3.85 -16.80 8.82
N LEU A 48 4.51 -17.92 8.55
CA LEU A 48 4.08 -18.83 7.51
C LEU A 48 2.65 -19.33 7.76
N GLU A 49 2.36 -19.61 9.02
CA GLU A 49 1.04 -20.07 9.41
C GLU A 49 -0.03 -19.02 9.09
N LEU A 50 0.25 -17.73 9.36
CA LEU A 50 -0.67 -16.65 9.03
C LEU A 50 -0.85 -16.56 7.53
N CYS A 51 0.22 -16.68 6.75
CA CYS A 51 0.13 -16.64 5.30
C CYS A 51 -0.75 -17.77 4.77
N GLU A 52 -0.67 -18.94 5.40
CA GLU A 52 -1.50 -20.07 5.02
C GLU A 52 -2.97 -19.82 5.31
N ARG A 53 -3.27 -19.22 6.47
CA ARG A 53 -4.66 -18.90 6.81
C ARG A 53 -5.24 -17.86 5.85
N VAL A 54 -4.45 -16.83 5.53
CA VAL A 54 -4.88 -15.81 4.60
C VAL A 54 -5.11 -16.39 3.22
N THR A 55 -4.21 -17.25 2.76
CA THR A 55 -4.36 -17.93 1.47
C THR A 55 -5.65 -18.74 1.43
N HIS A 56 -5.97 -19.43 2.51
CA HIS A 56 -7.18 -20.22 2.59
C HIS A 56 -8.44 -19.35 2.52
N GLU A 57 -8.45 -18.21 3.21
CA GLU A 57 -9.59 -17.31 3.20
C GLU A 57 -9.79 -16.66 1.83
N LEU A 58 -8.76 -16.59 1.03
CA LEU A 58 -8.83 -16.01 -0.29
C LEU A 58 -8.94 -17.05 -1.40
N ALA A 59 -9.36 -18.27 -1.02
CA ALA A 59 -9.48 -19.37 -1.97
C ALA A 59 -10.25 -19.02 -3.25
N PRO A 60 -11.37 -18.28 -3.21
CA PRO A 60 -12.05 -17.92 -4.46
C PRO A 60 -11.20 -17.12 -5.44
N LEU A 61 -10.24 -16.36 -4.94
CA LEU A 61 -9.37 -15.59 -5.82
C LEU A 61 -8.33 -16.46 -6.49
N ARG A 62 -8.03 -17.61 -5.93
CA ARG A 62 -7.05 -18.53 -6.50
C ARG A 62 -7.55 -19.21 -7.77
N GLU A 63 -8.82 -19.09 -8.04
CA GLU A 63 -9.36 -19.59 -9.31
C GLU A 63 -9.04 -18.64 -10.45
N ARG A 64 -8.70 -17.38 -10.13
CA ARG A 64 -8.37 -16.35 -11.12
C ARG A 64 -6.89 -16.04 -11.17
N PHE A 65 -6.20 -16.21 -10.05
CA PHE A 65 -4.81 -15.80 -9.92
C PHE A 65 -3.99 -16.81 -9.15
N ALA A 66 -2.72 -16.90 -9.46
CA ALA A 66 -1.76 -17.48 -8.52
C ALA A 66 -1.60 -16.46 -7.39
N LEU A 67 -1.61 -16.92 -6.15
CA LEU A 67 -1.58 -16.03 -5.01
C LEU A 67 -0.24 -16.11 -4.28
N GLU A 68 0.39 -14.95 -4.09
CA GLU A 68 1.59 -14.82 -3.26
C GLU A 68 1.27 -13.92 -2.09
N VAL A 69 1.47 -14.40 -0.88
CA VAL A 69 1.23 -13.64 0.34
C VAL A 69 2.55 -13.47 1.06
N SER A 70 2.91 -12.24 1.39
CA SER A 70 4.18 -12.01 2.06
C SER A 70 4.12 -10.79 2.97
N SER A 71 5.14 -10.66 3.81
CA SER A 71 5.30 -9.47 4.63
C SER A 71 5.96 -8.38 3.78
N PRO A 72 5.86 -7.12 4.21
CA PRO A 72 6.35 -6.00 3.39
C PRO A 72 7.87 -5.89 3.30
N GLY A 73 8.60 -6.42 4.26
CA GLY A 73 10.04 -6.21 4.28
C GLY A 73 10.37 -4.76 4.59
N VAL A 74 11.54 -4.29 4.15
CA VAL A 74 12.01 -2.94 4.46
C VAL A 74 11.38 -1.87 3.57
N ASP A 75 10.91 -2.26 2.39
CA ASP A 75 10.29 -1.32 1.45
C ASP A 75 8.78 -1.35 1.61
N ARG A 76 8.32 -1.10 2.82
CA ARG A 76 6.89 -1.22 3.15
C ARG A 76 6.03 -0.33 2.26
N PRO A 77 5.02 -0.88 1.56
CA PRO A 77 4.14 -0.07 0.72
C PRO A 77 3.30 0.89 1.53
N LEU A 78 3.00 2.05 0.95
CA LEU A 78 2.14 3.05 1.56
C LEU A 78 0.97 3.24 0.59
N THR A 79 -0.21 2.77 0.98
CA THR A 79 -1.36 2.77 0.08
C THR A 79 -2.57 3.51 0.62
N LYS A 80 -2.52 3.98 1.85
CA LYS A 80 -3.64 4.68 2.49
C LYS A 80 -3.13 5.89 3.25
N PRO A 81 -3.98 6.92 3.43
CA PRO A 81 -3.54 8.10 4.20
C PRO A 81 -2.99 7.75 5.59
N GLU A 82 -3.59 6.76 6.26
CA GLU A 82 -3.12 6.34 7.57
C GLU A 82 -1.69 5.82 7.53
N HIS A 83 -1.28 5.22 6.42
CA HIS A 83 0.10 4.73 6.29
C HIS A 83 1.07 5.90 6.31
N PHE A 84 0.76 6.95 5.57
CA PHE A 84 1.63 8.12 5.53
C PHE A 84 1.67 8.82 6.89
N GLN A 85 0.53 8.89 7.58
CA GLN A 85 0.48 9.52 8.89
C GLN A 85 1.26 8.72 9.92
N ARG A 86 1.21 7.40 9.83
CA ARG A 86 1.92 6.51 10.75
C ARG A 86 3.44 6.66 10.64
N PHE A 87 3.91 6.93 9.44
CA PHE A 87 5.35 6.94 9.16
C PHE A 87 5.92 8.33 8.92
N LEU A 88 5.30 9.36 9.50
CA LEU A 88 5.87 10.69 9.45
C LEU A 88 7.26 10.66 10.06
N GLY A 89 8.20 11.34 9.42
CA GLY A 89 9.60 11.34 9.85
C GLY A 89 10.46 10.30 9.17
N HIS A 90 9.83 9.33 8.47
CA HIS A 90 10.58 8.31 7.74
C HIS A 90 10.75 8.72 6.29
N ARG A 91 11.75 8.15 5.64
CA ARG A 91 11.96 8.42 4.21
C ARG A 91 11.01 7.57 3.39
N ALA A 92 10.49 8.17 2.33
CA ALA A 92 9.58 7.48 1.43
C ALA A 92 9.88 7.85 -0.01
N ARG A 93 9.51 6.97 -0.91
CA ARG A 93 9.54 7.24 -2.34
C ARG A 93 8.11 7.25 -2.84
N VAL A 94 7.76 8.28 -3.59
CA VAL A 94 6.43 8.41 -4.18
C VAL A 94 6.58 8.59 -5.68
N ARG A 95 5.86 7.75 -6.43
CA ARG A 95 5.81 7.87 -7.88
C ARG A 95 4.41 8.32 -8.25
N THR A 96 4.31 9.32 -9.12
CA THR A 96 3.01 9.87 -9.51
C THR A 96 2.61 9.37 -10.90
N HIS A 97 1.30 9.40 -11.19
CA HIS A 97 0.80 9.01 -12.52
C HIS A 97 1.26 9.98 -13.60
N GLU A 98 1.29 11.27 -13.24
CA GLU A 98 1.72 12.31 -14.15
C GLU A 98 2.75 13.18 -13.46
N PRO A 99 3.65 13.81 -14.20
CA PRO A 99 4.67 14.64 -13.56
C PRO A 99 4.07 15.78 -12.75
N VAL A 100 4.67 16.04 -11.59
CA VAL A 100 4.34 17.17 -10.74
C VAL A 100 5.59 18.04 -10.73
N ASP A 101 5.47 19.29 -11.18
CA ASP A 101 6.63 20.22 -11.30
C ASP A 101 7.76 19.58 -12.11
N GLY A 102 7.41 18.81 -13.12
CA GLY A 102 8.40 18.20 -14.02
C GLY A 102 8.99 16.89 -13.56
N HIS A 103 8.56 16.40 -12.39
CA HIS A 103 9.10 15.15 -11.84
C HIS A 103 7.99 14.15 -11.55
N ALA A 104 8.22 12.89 -11.87
CA ALA A 104 7.26 11.82 -11.60
C ALA A 104 7.66 10.94 -10.42
N SER A 105 8.80 11.20 -9.81
CA SER A 105 9.27 10.41 -8.68
C SER A 105 9.89 11.35 -7.66
N PHE A 106 9.51 11.17 -6.39
CA PHE A 106 10.01 11.99 -5.30
C PHE A 106 10.50 11.08 -4.18
N THR A 107 11.66 11.36 -3.65
CA THR A 107 12.21 10.61 -2.53
C THR A 107 12.65 11.60 -1.45
N GLY A 108 12.21 11.41 -0.25
CA GLY A 108 12.57 12.28 0.84
C GLY A 108 11.83 11.92 2.11
N GLU A 109 11.95 12.77 3.12
CA GLU A 109 11.30 12.54 4.39
C GLU A 109 9.82 12.93 4.33
N LEU A 110 8.96 12.10 4.91
CA LEU A 110 7.56 12.44 5.06
C LEU A 110 7.45 13.47 6.17
N VAL A 111 7.09 14.68 5.83
CA VAL A 111 6.99 15.78 6.79
C VAL A 111 5.55 16.19 7.07
N GLY A 112 4.60 15.69 6.30
CA GLY A 112 3.19 15.96 6.54
C GLY A 112 2.31 14.92 5.87
N ALA A 113 1.15 14.67 6.44
CA ALA A 113 0.15 13.78 5.83
C ALA A 113 -1.21 14.15 6.37
N THR A 114 -2.09 14.54 5.45
CA THR A 114 -3.48 14.84 5.80
C THR A 114 -4.36 13.76 5.20
N ASP A 115 -5.66 13.94 5.25
CA ASP A 115 -6.58 13.00 4.61
C ASP A 115 -6.62 13.18 3.09
N ALA A 116 -6.00 14.24 2.57
CA ALA A 116 -6.04 14.57 1.14
C ALA A 116 -4.70 14.42 0.44
N GLU A 117 -3.62 14.63 1.14
CA GLU A 117 -2.30 14.66 0.50
C GLU A 117 -1.17 14.33 1.46
N ALA A 118 -0.05 13.90 0.90
CA ALA A 118 1.19 13.70 1.66
C ALA A 118 2.19 14.76 1.24
N THR A 119 3.02 15.21 2.18
CA THR A 119 4.05 16.21 1.93
C THR A 119 5.42 15.59 2.18
N ILE A 120 6.30 15.72 1.19
CA ILE A 120 7.64 15.14 1.22
C ILE A 120 8.67 16.23 1.11
N ALA A 121 9.69 16.18 1.96
CA ALA A 121 10.82 17.11 1.90
C ALA A 121 11.82 16.56 0.89
N VAL A 122 12.02 17.30 -0.18
CA VAL A 122 12.99 16.95 -1.22
C VAL A 122 14.13 17.94 -1.20
N ALA A 123 15.13 17.76 -2.06
CA ALA A 123 16.34 18.58 -2.03
C ALA A 123 16.05 20.07 -2.15
N ASP A 124 15.07 20.45 -2.94
CA ASP A 124 14.78 21.86 -3.22
C ASP A 124 13.63 22.43 -2.42
N GLY A 125 13.13 21.72 -1.44
CA GLY A 125 11.99 22.20 -0.64
C GLY A 125 11.04 21.08 -0.30
N VAL A 126 9.74 21.39 -0.24
CA VAL A 126 8.73 20.40 0.05
C VAL A 126 7.72 20.31 -1.08
N VAL A 127 7.19 19.13 -1.29
CA VAL A 127 6.18 18.89 -2.32
C VAL A 127 4.99 18.21 -1.67
N SER A 128 3.79 18.74 -1.90
CA SER A 128 2.57 18.11 -1.43
C SER A 128 1.92 17.39 -2.59
N ILE A 129 1.62 16.11 -2.40
CA ILE A 129 1.13 15.25 -3.47
C ILE A 129 -0.22 14.69 -3.05
N PRO A 130 -1.29 15.00 -3.80
CA PRO A 130 -2.60 14.42 -3.49
C PRO A 130 -2.54 12.90 -3.64
N TYR A 131 -3.22 12.18 -2.76
CA TYR A 131 -3.17 10.72 -2.80
C TYR A 131 -3.66 10.17 -4.14
N GLY A 132 -4.63 10.83 -4.77
CA GLY A 132 -5.12 10.41 -6.07
C GLY A 132 -4.10 10.51 -7.19
N ALA A 133 -3.06 11.33 -7.00
CA ALA A 133 -1.99 11.46 -7.99
C ALA A 133 -0.88 10.43 -7.83
N ILE A 134 -0.91 9.68 -6.73
CA ILE A 134 0.15 8.72 -6.42
C ILE A 134 -0.13 7.40 -7.13
N ALA A 135 0.82 6.97 -7.98
CA ALA A 135 0.74 5.69 -8.64
C ALA A 135 1.28 4.57 -7.74
N ARG A 136 2.36 4.88 -7.01
CA ARG A 136 2.99 3.89 -6.13
C ARG A 136 3.82 4.62 -5.09
N SER A 137 3.82 4.13 -3.88
CA SER A 137 4.68 4.69 -2.85
C SER A 137 5.10 3.61 -1.85
N ASN A 138 6.26 3.79 -1.27
CA ASN A 138 6.80 2.86 -0.29
C ASN A 138 7.82 3.57 0.58
N LEU A 139 8.07 3.00 1.75
CA LEU A 139 9.15 3.49 2.59
C LEU A 139 10.47 3.12 1.96
N VAL A 140 11.48 3.95 2.20
CA VAL A 140 12.85 3.69 1.75
C VAL A 140 13.67 3.46 3.00
N PRO A 141 14.52 2.42 3.04
CA PRO A 141 15.34 2.18 4.20
C PRO A 141 16.16 3.43 4.54
N GLY A 142 16.10 3.84 5.80
CA GLY A 142 16.86 4.99 6.24
C GLY A 142 18.25 4.57 6.64
N GLU A 143 19.13 5.54 6.68
CA GLU A 143 20.46 5.28 7.21
C GLU A 143 20.51 5.44 8.68
#